data_16cedb99de39a3eac8f55474f5d47563
#
_entry.id   16cedb99de39a3eac8f55474f5d47563
#
_cell.length_a   1.000
_cell.length_b   1.000
_cell.length_c   1.000
_cell.angle_alpha   90.00
_cell.angle_beta   90.00
_cell.angle_gamma   90.00
#
_symmetry.space_group_name_H-M   'P 1'
#
loop_
_entity.id
_entity.type
_entity.pdbx_description
1 polymer ?
#
loop_
_entity_poly.entity_id
_entity_poly.type
_entity_poly.pdbx_seq_one_letter_code
_entity_poly.pdbx_strand_id
1 'polypeptide(L)'
;MSPQGILLAAGFGRRFDPEGQQDKLLAPLADGRPVLWHSARALAAALPDSLAVIRPGQPARAHWLREAGCRVLEARAAEAGMGHALAAAVAASADADGWVVTLADMPWLPTAAIRAVAARLTTPSTVTAPRHAGRRGHPVGFGKAWREQLIALDGDRGARAIVGATAVSLFDWDDAGVLRDVDTRDDLVDRGTV
;
A
#
# COMPACT_ATOMS: atom_id res chain seq x y z
N MET A 1 -7.53 -12.42 -14.60
CA MET A 1 -7.45 -10.96 -14.33
C MET A 1 -6.03 -10.63 -13.93
N SER A 2 -5.47 -9.55 -14.46
CA SER A 2 -4.11 -9.08 -14.13
C SER A 2 -4.23 -7.77 -13.34
N PRO A 3 -4.35 -7.84 -12.01
CA PRO A 3 -4.46 -6.63 -11.21
C PRO A 3 -3.12 -5.89 -11.13
N GLN A 4 -3.19 -4.56 -11.10
CA GLN A 4 -2.04 -3.69 -10.85
C GLN A 4 -1.75 -3.60 -9.35
N GLY A 5 -0.51 -3.84 -8.95
CA GLY A 5 -0.04 -3.54 -7.61
C GLY A 5 0.17 -2.03 -7.43
N ILE A 6 -0.38 -1.46 -6.35
CA ILE A 6 -0.17 -0.05 -5.98
C ILE A 6 0.40 0.02 -4.57
N LEU A 7 1.53 0.74 -4.42
CA LEU A 7 2.13 1.07 -3.14
C LEU A 7 1.95 2.57 -2.86
N LEU A 8 1.25 2.91 -1.79
CA LEU A 8 1.10 4.30 -1.37
C LEU A 8 2.28 4.72 -0.48
N ALA A 9 3.18 5.53 -1.03
CA ALA A 9 4.43 5.98 -0.40
C ALA A 9 4.54 7.51 -0.28
N ALA A 10 3.41 8.23 -0.34
CA ALA A 10 3.36 9.69 -0.30
C ALA A 10 3.17 10.30 1.10
N GLY A 11 2.99 9.48 2.14
CA GLY A 11 2.71 9.92 3.52
C GLY A 11 3.79 10.83 4.10
N PHE A 12 3.38 11.77 4.98
CA PHE A 12 4.26 12.75 5.62
C PHE A 12 4.95 12.21 6.89
N GLY A 13 4.45 11.13 7.50
CA GLY A 13 5.06 10.55 8.70
C GLY A 13 5.00 11.41 9.97
N ARG A 14 4.05 12.36 10.09
CA ARG A 14 3.97 13.36 11.17
C ARG A 14 3.93 12.78 12.59
N ARG A 15 3.44 11.54 12.77
CA ARG A 15 3.43 10.85 14.07
C ARG A 15 4.76 10.25 14.44
N PHE A 16 5.54 9.85 13.46
CA PHE A 16 6.87 9.26 13.63
C PHE A 16 7.90 10.28 14.06
N ASP A 17 7.88 11.44 13.42
CA ASP A 17 8.73 12.57 13.72
C ASP A 17 7.94 13.89 13.54
N PRO A 18 7.43 14.46 14.65
CA PRO A 18 6.69 15.72 14.61
C PRO A 18 7.53 16.91 14.12
N GLU A 19 8.85 16.86 14.31
CA GLU A 19 9.77 17.91 13.87
C GLU A 19 10.11 17.81 12.38
N GLY A 20 9.75 16.70 11.73
CA GLY A 20 9.94 16.51 10.29
C GLY A 20 11.40 16.32 9.85
N GLN A 21 12.30 16.01 10.79
CA GLN A 21 13.74 15.81 10.50
C GLN A 21 14.03 14.42 9.93
N GLN A 22 13.16 13.44 10.22
CA GLN A 22 13.34 12.06 9.79
C GLN A 22 12.14 11.56 8.98
N ASP A 23 12.45 10.97 7.85
CA ASP A 23 11.45 10.31 7.03
C ASP A 23 11.18 8.88 7.54
N LYS A 24 9.98 8.64 8.09
CA LYS A 24 9.53 7.33 8.56
C LYS A 24 9.81 6.20 7.57
N LEU A 25 9.52 6.47 6.29
CA LEU A 25 9.63 5.46 5.24
C LEU A 25 11.09 5.15 4.88
N LEU A 26 12.02 6.05 5.21
CA LEU A 26 13.46 5.86 5.02
C LEU A 26 14.16 5.35 6.30
N ALA A 27 13.45 5.17 7.40
CA ALA A 27 14.01 4.61 8.62
C ALA A 27 14.50 3.17 8.37
N PRO A 28 15.74 2.83 8.78
CA PRO A 28 16.30 1.50 8.53
C PRO A 28 15.70 0.45 9.48
N LEU A 29 15.46 -0.76 8.99
CA LEU A 29 15.20 -1.95 9.78
C LEU A 29 16.53 -2.66 10.11
N ALA A 30 16.44 -3.82 10.79
CA ALA A 30 17.60 -4.56 11.30
C ALA A 30 18.62 -4.96 10.22
N ASP A 31 18.21 -5.13 8.97
CA ASP A 31 19.06 -5.45 7.83
C ASP A 31 19.68 -4.22 7.14
N GLY A 32 19.43 -3.02 7.68
CA GLY A 32 19.92 -1.74 7.16
C GLY A 32 19.11 -1.16 6.00
N ARG A 33 18.11 -1.88 5.49
CA ARG A 33 17.23 -1.39 4.43
C ARG A 33 16.05 -0.60 5.00
N PRO A 34 15.54 0.43 4.28
CA PRO A 34 14.47 1.26 4.80
C PRO A 34 13.12 0.54 4.77
N VAL A 35 12.21 0.97 5.66
CA VAL A 35 10.83 0.48 5.80
C VAL A 35 10.13 0.34 4.45
N LEU A 36 10.17 1.38 3.62
CA LEU A 36 9.48 1.36 2.32
C LEU A 36 10.05 0.31 1.35
N TRP A 37 11.34 -0.03 1.46
CA TRP A 37 11.96 -1.03 0.59
C TRP A 37 11.34 -2.41 0.83
N HIS A 38 11.12 -2.81 2.09
CA HIS A 38 10.51 -4.09 2.45
C HIS A 38 9.09 -4.20 1.91
N SER A 39 8.27 -3.15 2.11
CA SER A 39 6.89 -3.10 1.59
C SER A 39 6.85 -3.16 0.06
N ALA A 40 7.73 -2.41 -0.60
CA ALA A 40 7.86 -2.40 -2.06
C ALA A 40 8.33 -3.75 -2.60
N ARG A 41 9.33 -4.36 -1.95
CA ARG A 41 9.89 -5.65 -2.35
C ARG A 41 8.85 -6.77 -2.25
N ALA A 42 8.05 -6.79 -1.18
CA ALA A 42 6.96 -7.75 -1.02
C ALA A 42 5.91 -7.61 -2.13
N LEU A 43 5.54 -6.36 -2.47
CA LEU A 43 4.57 -6.07 -3.53
C LEU A 43 5.13 -6.46 -4.91
N ALA A 44 6.34 -6.04 -5.27
CA ALA A 44 6.96 -6.35 -6.56
C ALA A 44 7.18 -7.86 -6.76
N ALA A 45 7.50 -8.60 -5.68
CA ALA A 45 7.63 -10.06 -5.72
C ALA A 45 6.28 -10.78 -5.90
N ALA A 46 5.17 -10.16 -5.50
CA ALA A 46 3.83 -10.70 -5.68
C ALA A 46 3.25 -10.34 -7.06
N LEU A 47 3.40 -9.08 -7.45
CA LEU A 47 2.83 -8.48 -8.65
C LEU A 47 3.94 -7.69 -9.36
N PRO A 48 4.58 -8.26 -10.38
CA PRO A 48 5.54 -7.55 -11.22
C PRO A 48 4.93 -6.27 -11.81
N ASP A 49 5.77 -5.29 -12.13
CA ASP A 49 5.37 -3.97 -12.66
C ASP A 49 4.52 -3.12 -11.72
N SER A 50 4.53 -3.43 -10.43
CA SER A 50 3.83 -2.64 -9.41
C SER A 50 4.24 -1.17 -9.41
N LEU A 51 3.27 -0.29 -9.13
CA LEU A 51 3.41 1.16 -9.17
C LEU A 51 3.48 1.72 -7.75
N ALA A 52 4.57 2.38 -7.40
CA ALA A 52 4.72 3.11 -6.14
C ALA A 52 4.48 4.60 -6.36
N VAL A 53 3.59 5.19 -5.57
CA VAL A 53 3.23 6.62 -5.68
C VAL A 53 3.94 7.41 -4.60
N ILE A 54 4.67 8.44 -5.02
CA ILE A 54 5.34 9.40 -4.15
C ILE A 54 4.94 10.84 -4.52
N ARG A 55 5.23 11.76 -3.62
CA ARG A 55 5.18 13.20 -3.92
C ARG A 55 6.41 13.61 -4.73
N PRO A 56 6.34 14.69 -5.51
CA PRO A 56 7.52 15.24 -6.18
C PRO A 56 8.65 15.59 -5.19
N GLY A 57 9.88 15.55 -5.66
CA GLY A 57 11.03 15.97 -4.87
C GLY A 57 11.47 14.99 -3.77
N GLN A 58 11.17 13.70 -3.92
CA GLN A 58 11.56 12.64 -2.98
C GLN A 58 12.56 11.65 -3.61
N PRO A 59 13.77 12.09 -4.01
CA PRO A 59 14.70 11.24 -4.76
C PRO A 59 15.18 10.01 -3.97
N ALA A 60 15.33 10.12 -2.65
CA ALA A 60 15.73 8.99 -1.81
C ALA A 60 14.63 7.89 -1.77
N ARG A 61 13.35 8.27 -1.65
CA ARG A 61 12.25 7.29 -1.75
C ARG A 61 12.21 6.67 -3.14
N ALA A 62 12.31 7.48 -4.19
CA ALA A 62 12.32 7.00 -5.58
C ALA A 62 13.43 6.00 -5.86
N HIS A 63 14.64 6.24 -5.33
CA HIS A 63 15.77 5.33 -5.44
C HIS A 63 15.45 3.95 -4.85
N TRP A 64 15.05 3.90 -3.57
CA TRP A 64 14.77 2.65 -2.88
C TRP A 64 13.59 1.88 -3.45
N LEU A 65 12.57 2.58 -3.95
CA LEU A 65 11.40 1.95 -4.58
C LEU A 65 11.77 1.28 -5.92
N ARG A 66 12.63 1.91 -6.73
CA ARG A 66 13.13 1.31 -7.96
C ARG A 66 14.05 0.12 -7.67
N GLU A 67 14.91 0.25 -6.67
CA GLU A 67 15.79 -0.84 -6.22
C GLU A 67 14.99 -2.06 -5.73
N ALA A 68 13.85 -1.83 -5.08
CA ALA A 68 12.93 -2.89 -4.67
C ALA A 68 12.13 -3.53 -5.84
N GLY A 69 12.20 -2.95 -7.05
CA GLY A 69 11.55 -3.47 -8.25
C GLY A 69 10.20 -2.84 -8.59
N CYS A 70 9.85 -1.69 -7.99
CA CYS A 70 8.65 -0.95 -8.35
C CYS A 70 8.93 0.13 -9.42
N ARG A 71 7.95 0.36 -10.28
CA ARG A 71 7.87 1.61 -11.06
C ARG A 71 7.47 2.74 -10.13
N VAL A 72 7.98 3.95 -10.36
CA VAL A 72 7.70 5.11 -9.50
C VAL A 72 6.87 6.14 -10.25
N LEU A 73 5.75 6.53 -9.66
CA LEU A 73 4.91 7.63 -10.09
C LEU A 73 5.09 8.82 -9.13
N GLU A 74 5.67 9.90 -9.61
CA GLU A 74 5.67 11.17 -8.91
C GLU A 74 4.37 11.92 -9.24
N ALA A 75 3.50 12.04 -8.26
CA ALA A 75 2.20 12.68 -8.43
C ALA A 75 2.07 13.91 -7.52
N ARG A 76 1.98 15.11 -8.10
CA ARG A 76 1.74 16.35 -7.33
C ARG A 76 0.43 16.28 -6.54
N ALA A 77 -0.60 15.65 -7.08
CA ALA A 77 -1.87 15.45 -6.39
C ALA A 77 -1.72 14.71 -5.06
N ALA A 78 -0.69 13.86 -4.90
CA ALA A 78 -0.42 13.12 -3.67
C ALA A 78 -0.02 14.03 -2.48
N GLU A 79 0.32 15.30 -2.71
CA GLU A 79 0.54 16.30 -1.66
C GLU A 79 -0.76 16.66 -0.92
N ALA A 80 -1.91 16.51 -1.58
CA ALA A 80 -3.22 16.78 -1.02
C ALA A 80 -3.83 15.62 -0.23
N GLY A 81 -3.14 14.46 -0.17
CA GLY A 81 -3.53 13.34 0.67
C GLY A 81 -3.52 11.96 0.00
N MET A 82 -3.81 10.95 0.80
CA MET A 82 -3.75 9.53 0.39
C MET A 82 -4.80 9.19 -0.68
N GLY A 83 -5.98 9.81 -0.65
CA GLY A 83 -7.02 9.64 -1.68
C GLY A 83 -6.53 10.08 -3.04
N HIS A 84 -5.93 11.26 -3.12
CA HIS A 84 -5.35 11.79 -4.36
C HIS A 84 -4.18 10.94 -4.88
N ALA A 85 -3.35 10.39 -3.98
CA ALA A 85 -2.27 9.49 -4.36
C ALA A 85 -2.81 8.21 -5.01
N LEU A 86 -3.85 7.61 -4.41
CA LEU A 86 -4.49 6.43 -4.96
C LEU A 86 -5.19 6.72 -6.28
N ALA A 87 -5.94 7.83 -6.37
CA ALA A 87 -6.59 8.27 -7.60
C ALA A 87 -5.60 8.42 -8.77
N ALA A 88 -4.44 9.05 -8.51
CA ALA A 88 -3.38 9.22 -9.50
C ALA A 88 -2.81 7.87 -9.98
N ALA A 89 -2.61 6.92 -9.07
CA ALA A 89 -2.12 5.57 -9.42
C ALA A 89 -3.12 4.80 -10.27
N VAL A 90 -4.40 4.85 -9.91
CA VAL A 90 -5.47 4.17 -10.67
C VAL A 90 -5.61 4.78 -12.07
N ALA A 91 -5.54 6.11 -12.19
CA ALA A 91 -5.56 6.79 -13.47
C ALA A 91 -4.36 6.42 -14.36
N ALA A 92 -3.16 6.27 -13.77
CA ALA A 92 -1.94 5.88 -14.48
C ALA A 92 -1.88 4.39 -14.86
N SER A 93 -2.84 3.58 -14.40
CA SER A 93 -2.96 2.14 -14.65
C SER A 93 -4.36 1.75 -15.14
N ALA A 94 -4.92 2.54 -16.07
CA ALA A 94 -6.31 2.43 -16.54
C ALA A 94 -6.64 1.09 -17.21
N ASP A 95 -5.65 0.41 -17.78
CA ASP A 95 -5.82 -0.88 -18.48
C ASP A 95 -5.82 -2.10 -17.54
N ALA A 96 -5.61 -1.89 -16.24
CA ALA A 96 -5.62 -2.96 -15.26
C ALA A 96 -7.02 -3.55 -15.07
N ASP A 97 -7.08 -4.86 -14.82
CA ASP A 97 -8.33 -5.56 -14.50
C ASP A 97 -8.79 -5.36 -13.04
N GLY A 98 -8.02 -4.63 -12.26
CA GLY A 98 -8.25 -4.31 -10.85
C GLY A 98 -6.97 -3.83 -10.19
N TRP A 99 -7.04 -3.53 -8.90
CA TRP A 99 -5.93 -2.97 -8.14
C TRP A 99 -5.76 -3.66 -6.80
N VAL A 100 -4.51 -3.95 -6.42
CA VAL A 100 -4.13 -4.41 -5.09
C VAL A 100 -3.36 -3.29 -4.41
N VAL A 101 -3.95 -2.68 -3.40
CA VAL A 101 -3.43 -1.48 -2.74
C VAL A 101 -2.74 -1.85 -1.44
N THR A 102 -1.45 -1.48 -1.33
CA THR A 102 -0.60 -1.66 -0.16
C THR A 102 -0.08 -0.32 0.35
N LEU A 103 0.41 -0.31 1.60
CA LEU A 103 0.98 0.87 2.24
C LEU A 103 2.49 0.69 2.40
N ALA A 104 3.25 1.76 2.18
CA ALA A 104 4.72 1.72 2.24
C ALA A 104 5.28 1.61 3.67
N ASP A 105 4.46 1.82 4.69
CA ASP A 105 4.80 1.68 6.10
C ASP A 105 4.44 0.31 6.70
N MET A 106 4.17 -0.70 5.87
CA MET A 106 3.86 -2.07 6.29
C MET A 106 4.97 -3.06 5.87
N PRO A 107 6.19 -2.98 6.45
CA PRO A 107 7.34 -3.76 5.99
C PRO A 107 7.21 -5.27 6.25
N TRP A 108 6.33 -5.68 7.15
CA TRP A 108 6.07 -7.09 7.48
C TRP A 108 4.88 -7.69 6.72
N LEU A 109 4.30 -6.94 5.76
CA LEU A 109 3.20 -7.45 4.95
C LEU A 109 3.66 -8.67 4.13
N PRO A 110 3.07 -9.87 4.34
CA PRO A 110 3.52 -11.08 3.64
C PRO A 110 3.23 -11.02 2.13
N THR A 111 4.21 -11.34 1.31
CA THR A 111 4.04 -11.49 -0.15
C THR A 111 2.90 -12.46 -0.50
N ALA A 112 2.72 -13.52 0.30
CA ALA A 112 1.64 -14.49 0.13
C ALA A 112 0.25 -13.87 0.34
N ALA A 113 0.09 -12.92 1.28
CA ALA A 113 -1.16 -12.20 1.49
C ALA A 113 -1.52 -11.33 0.28
N ILE A 114 -0.51 -10.68 -0.33
CA ILE A 114 -0.70 -9.88 -1.55
C ILE A 114 -1.18 -10.76 -2.71
N ARG A 115 -0.53 -11.92 -2.93
CA ARG A 115 -0.96 -12.89 -3.95
C ARG A 115 -2.37 -13.43 -3.68
N ALA A 116 -2.69 -13.69 -2.41
CA ALA A 116 -4.01 -14.19 -2.02
C ALA A 116 -5.13 -13.18 -2.30
N VAL A 117 -4.90 -11.89 -2.10
CA VAL A 117 -5.83 -10.81 -2.47
C VAL A 117 -5.97 -10.71 -3.99
N ALA A 118 -4.84 -10.72 -4.73
CA ALA A 118 -4.86 -10.67 -6.20
C ALA A 118 -5.68 -11.82 -6.81
N ALA A 119 -5.49 -13.05 -6.31
CA ALA A 119 -6.20 -14.24 -6.77
C ALA A 119 -7.71 -14.20 -6.49
N ARG A 120 -8.14 -13.42 -5.50
CA ARG A 120 -9.57 -13.27 -5.13
C ARG A 120 -10.30 -12.17 -5.90
N LEU A 121 -9.61 -11.39 -6.72
CA LEU A 121 -10.23 -10.44 -7.66
C LEU A 121 -10.83 -11.20 -8.86
N THR A 122 -11.87 -11.98 -8.60
CA THR A 122 -12.48 -12.88 -9.60
C THR A 122 -13.57 -12.21 -10.43
N THR A 123 -14.14 -11.10 -9.94
CA THR A 123 -15.15 -10.32 -10.67
C THR A 123 -14.81 -8.83 -10.65
N PRO A 124 -15.29 -8.06 -11.63
CA PRO A 124 -15.04 -6.61 -11.68
C PRO A 124 -15.55 -5.83 -10.44
N SER A 125 -16.57 -6.33 -9.77
CA SER A 125 -17.19 -5.70 -8.58
C SER A 125 -16.57 -6.14 -7.26
N THR A 126 -15.63 -7.09 -7.26
CA THR A 126 -15.01 -7.61 -6.04
C THR A 126 -14.27 -6.51 -5.28
N VAL A 127 -14.52 -6.42 -3.96
CA VAL A 127 -13.61 -5.79 -2.99
C VAL A 127 -13.23 -6.86 -1.97
N THR A 128 -11.93 -7.06 -1.73
CA THR A 128 -11.45 -8.13 -0.85
C THR A 128 -10.26 -7.71 -0.02
N ALA A 129 -10.12 -8.28 1.18
CA ALA A 129 -9.00 -8.03 2.08
C ALA A 129 -8.80 -9.20 3.05
N PRO A 130 -7.58 -9.44 3.57
CA PRO A 130 -7.34 -10.38 4.65
C PRO A 130 -7.92 -9.87 5.97
N ARG A 131 -8.25 -10.81 6.85
CA ARG A 131 -8.69 -10.57 8.21
C ARG A 131 -7.83 -11.37 9.18
N HIS A 132 -7.20 -10.70 10.15
CA HIS A 132 -6.45 -11.35 11.22
C HIS A 132 -7.07 -11.02 12.56
N ALA A 133 -7.31 -12.04 13.40
CA ALA A 133 -7.94 -11.89 14.73
C ALA A 133 -9.22 -11.01 14.69
N GLY A 134 -10.09 -11.21 13.69
CA GLY A 134 -11.34 -10.47 13.52
C GLY A 134 -11.19 -9.06 12.93
N ARG A 135 -9.96 -8.54 12.76
CA ARG A 135 -9.67 -7.21 12.23
C ARG A 135 -9.30 -7.29 10.74
N ARG A 136 -9.91 -6.43 9.92
CA ARG A 136 -9.54 -6.30 8.51
C ARG A 136 -8.13 -5.70 8.40
N GLY A 137 -7.28 -6.35 7.61
CA GLY A 137 -5.92 -5.91 7.33
C GLY A 137 -5.72 -5.37 5.90
N HIS A 138 -4.46 -5.36 5.50
CA HIS A 138 -3.95 -5.06 4.16
C HIS A 138 -3.33 -6.32 3.53
N PRO A 139 -3.23 -6.33 2.17
CA PRO A 139 -3.66 -5.31 1.23
C PRO A 139 -5.18 -5.31 1.03
N VAL A 140 -5.68 -4.27 0.34
CA VAL A 140 -7.07 -4.25 -0.12
C VAL A 140 -7.09 -4.37 -1.64
N GLY A 141 -7.89 -5.31 -2.14
CA GLY A 141 -8.08 -5.52 -3.56
C GLY A 141 -9.40 -4.91 -4.05
N PHE A 142 -9.35 -4.25 -5.21
CA PHE A 142 -10.51 -3.66 -5.90
C PHE A 142 -10.57 -4.17 -7.33
N GLY A 143 -11.72 -4.69 -7.76
CA GLY A 143 -11.96 -5.06 -9.14
C GLY A 143 -12.19 -3.82 -10.03
N LYS A 144 -12.16 -4.01 -11.34
CA LYS A 144 -12.20 -2.95 -12.35
C LYS A 144 -13.42 -2.02 -12.28
N ALA A 145 -14.56 -2.51 -11.81
CA ALA A 145 -15.76 -1.69 -11.70
C ALA A 145 -15.64 -0.52 -10.70
N TRP A 146 -14.65 -0.59 -9.80
CA TRP A 146 -14.39 0.46 -8.81
C TRP A 146 -13.54 1.63 -9.34
N ARG A 147 -13.14 1.57 -10.62
CA ARG A 147 -12.24 2.56 -11.21
C ARG A 147 -12.70 4.01 -11.01
N GLU A 148 -13.94 4.30 -11.35
CA GLU A 148 -14.47 5.67 -11.29
C GLU A 148 -14.51 6.20 -9.84
N GLN A 149 -14.94 5.37 -8.89
CA GLN A 149 -14.95 5.74 -7.48
C GLN A 149 -13.54 5.93 -6.92
N LEU A 150 -12.57 5.11 -7.36
CA LEU A 150 -11.17 5.23 -6.94
C LEU A 150 -10.51 6.49 -7.53
N ILE A 151 -10.81 6.86 -8.77
CA ILE A 151 -10.30 8.10 -9.40
C ILE A 151 -10.94 9.34 -8.78
N ALA A 152 -12.18 9.24 -8.30
CA ALA A 152 -12.88 10.35 -7.64
C ALA A 152 -12.47 10.54 -6.16
N LEU A 153 -11.54 9.73 -5.63
CA LEU A 153 -11.07 9.89 -4.26
C LEU A 153 -10.31 11.21 -4.07
N ASP A 154 -10.56 11.82 -2.93
CA ASP A 154 -9.91 13.03 -2.47
C ASP A 154 -9.42 12.92 -1.00
N GLY A 155 -8.69 13.94 -0.53
CA GLY A 155 -8.27 14.08 0.86
C GLY A 155 -7.44 12.92 1.42
N ASP A 156 -7.41 12.83 2.76
CA ASP A 156 -6.52 11.93 3.50
C ASP A 156 -7.12 10.54 3.80
N ARG A 157 -8.40 10.34 3.55
CA ARG A 157 -9.10 9.09 3.94
C ARG A 157 -8.80 7.90 3.03
N GLY A 158 -8.20 8.14 1.86
CA GLY A 158 -7.97 7.09 0.87
C GLY A 158 -9.25 6.33 0.52
N ALA A 159 -9.16 5.04 0.27
CA ALA A 159 -10.30 4.19 -0.06
C ALA A 159 -11.18 3.79 1.14
N ARG A 160 -10.96 4.32 2.35
CA ARG A 160 -11.72 3.95 3.57
C ARG A 160 -13.22 4.16 3.41
N ALA A 161 -13.63 5.22 2.71
CA ALA A 161 -15.06 5.51 2.47
C ALA A 161 -15.70 4.42 1.59
N ILE A 162 -15.03 4.01 0.51
CA ILE A 162 -15.49 2.93 -0.38
C ILE A 162 -15.59 1.63 0.41
N VAL A 163 -14.54 1.25 1.12
CA VAL A 163 -14.47 0.02 1.92
C VAL A 163 -15.52 -0.01 3.02
N GLY A 164 -15.85 1.14 3.63
CA GLY A 164 -16.88 1.24 4.68
C GLY A 164 -18.31 1.17 4.15
N ALA A 165 -18.53 1.57 2.90
CA ALA A 165 -19.85 1.59 2.25
C ALA A 165 -20.16 0.31 1.45
N THR A 166 -19.21 -0.61 1.32
CA THR A 166 -19.27 -1.76 0.42
C THR A 166 -19.13 -3.07 1.19
N ALA A 167 -19.79 -4.13 0.70
CA ALA A 167 -19.56 -5.48 1.18
C ALA A 167 -18.15 -5.96 0.77
N VAL A 168 -17.22 -5.95 1.72
CA VAL A 168 -15.85 -6.45 1.52
C VAL A 168 -15.83 -7.96 1.75
N SER A 169 -15.38 -8.73 0.77
CA SER A 169 -15.11 -10.16 0.92
C SER A 169 -13.87 -10.36 1.76
N LEU A 170 -14.04 -10.64 3.05
CA LEU A 170 -12.94 -10.92 3.99
C LEU A 170 -12.61 -12.41 3.99
N PHE A 171 -11.31 -12.71 4.11
CA PHE A 171 -10.83 -14.07 4.33
C PHE A 171 -9.82 -14.10 5.48
N ASP A 172 -9.85 -15.17 6.27
CA ASP A 172 -8.98 -15.30 7.42
C ASP A 172 -7.52 -15.48 7.00
N TRP A 173 -6.62 -14.86 7.76
CA TRP A 173 -5.18 -14.86 7.54
C TRP A 173 -4.45 -14.94 8.87
N ASP A 174 -3.55 -15.92 9.03
CA ASP A 174 -2.94 -16.22 10.33
C ASP A 174 -1.76 -15.33 10.69
N ASP A 175 -1.20 -14.57 9.74
CA ASP A 175 -0.04 -13.70 9.97
C ASP A 175 -0.47 -12.27 10.30
N ALA A 176 -0.05 -11.78 11.47
CA ALA A 176 -0.34 -10.43 11.97
C ALA A 176 0.30 -9.31 11.11
N GLY A 177 1.25 -9.61 10.24
CA GLY A 177 1.88 -8.65 9.32
C GLY A 177 0.88 -7.88 8.45
N VAL A 178 -0.31 -8.45 8.21
CA VAL A 178 -1.40 -7.78 7.49
C VAL A 178 -2.02 -6.59 8.25
N LEU A 179 -1.72 -6.46 9.56
CA LEU A 179 -2.19 -5.39 10.45
C LEU A 179 -1.08 -4.45 10.94
N ARG A 180 0.19 -4.79 10.66
CA ARG A 180 1.34 -4.10 11.27
C ARG A 180 1.86 -3.03 10.35
N ASP A 181 1.72 -1.79 10.79
CA ASP A 181 2.35 -0.60 10.21
C ASP A 181 3.38 -0.02 11.18
N VAL A 182 4.30 0.76 10.66
CA VAL A 182 5.26 1.55 11.43
C VAL A 182 4.68 2.94 11.60
N ASP A 183 4.21 3.29 12.80
CA ASP A 183 3.72 4.62 13.13
C ASP A 183 4.67 5.40 14.03
N THR A 184 5.44 4.70 14.86
CA THR A 184 6.40 5.25 15.83
C THR A 184 7.77 4.58 15.67
N ARG A 185 8.79 5.10 16.36
CA ARG A 185 10.14 4.49 16.36
C ARG A 185 10.16 3.11 17.04
N ASP A 186 9.28 2.90 18.01
CA ASP A 186 9.17 1.61 18.72
C ASP A 186 8.62 0.51 17.82
N ASP A 187 7.92 0.87 16.73
CA ASP A 187 7.39 -0.07 15.75
C ASP A 187 8.45 -0.59 14.78
N LEU A 188 9.66 0.00 14.75
CA LEU A 188 10.76 -0.46 13.87
C LEU A 188 11.34 -1.81 14.29
N VAL A 189 11.07 -2.25 15.52
CA VAL A 189 11.54 -3.55 16.02
C VAL A 189 10.58 -4.64 15.55
N ASP A 190 11.10 -5.63 14.83
CA ASP A 190 10.33 -6.84 14.53
C ASP A 190 10.10 -7.63 15.82
N ARG A 191 8.94 -7.43 16.41
CA ARG A 191 8.49 -8.21 17.58
C ARG A 191 7.90 -9.54 17.12
N GLY A 192 8.67 -10.37 16.40
CA GLY A 192 8.21 -11.63 15.84
C GLY A 192 6.95 -12.19 16.50
N THR A 193 6.10 -12.81 15.75
CA THR A 193 4.85 -13.43 16.25
C THR A 193 5.21 -14.41 17.36
N VAL A 194 4.85 -14.06 18.62
CA VAL A 194 4.89 -14.99 19.76
C VAL A 194 3.74 -15.96 19.63
#